data_20bc56b130373c355befa784199653da
#
_entry.id   20bc56b130373c355befa784199653da
#
_cell.length_a   1.000
_cell.length_b   1.000
_cell.length_c   1.000
_cell.angle_alpha   90.00
_cell.angle_beta   90.00
_cell.angle_gamma   90.00
#
_symmetry.space_group_name_H-M   'P 1'
#
loop_
_entity.id
_entity.type
_entity.pdbx_description
1 polymer ?
#
loop_
_entity_poly.entity_id
_entity_poly.type
_entity_poly.pdbx_seq_one_letter_code
_entity_poly.pdbx_strand_id
1 'polypeptide(L)'
;MNVAELQDVCKEYPSFRLNRVSFALEEGKITGFIGRNGAGKTTTIKSMLNLIHTSGGEIRYFGMPLAGHEKEIKQRIGYSTGTVSWYPRKTIREIVAVTKTFYPNWDEEAYRRYLAFFGLDESKKPIELSEGMKVKFNLLLALSHRAEVLILDEPTSGLDPFSRDELLDLFGELKAHGVTILFSTHITSDLEKCADNIVYISKGEIRAFRPREDFMRENGRPGETLEEIFLRLEKEARA
;
A
#
# COMPACT_ATOMS: atom_id res chain seq x y z
N MET A 1 3.29 -15.82 9.42
CA MET A 1 4.42 -16.01 8.47
C MET A 1 4.66 -14.68 7.78
N ASN A 2 5.91 -14.36 7.35
CA ASN A 2 6.14 -13.13 6.59
C ASN A 2 5.88 -13.41 5.10
N VAL A 3 5.02 -12.59 4.49
CA VAL A 3 4.72 -12.67 3.04
C VAL A 3 5.61 -11.76 2.21
N ALA A 4 6.17 -10.70 2.82
CA ALA A 4 7.18 -9.84 2.21
C ALA A 4 8.22 -9.44 3.23
N GLU A 5 9.49 -9.33 2.83
CA GLU A 5 10.61 -8.95 3.66
C GLU A 5 11.55 -8.03 2.89
N LEU A 6 11.92 -6.92 3.51
CA LEU A 6 12.96 -6.02 3.04
C LEU A 6 14.15 -6.16 3.98
N GLN A 7 15.34 -6.33 3.43
CA GLN A 7 16.59 -6.45 4.19
C GLN A 7 17.61 -5.45 3.63
N ASP A 8 17.96 -4.46 4.46
CA ASP A 8 18.96 -3.42 4.17
C ASP A 8 18.78 -2.73 2.81
N VAL A 9 17.53 -2.50 2.38
CA VAL A 9 17.24 -1.92 1.08
C VAL A 9 17.74 -0.48 1.01
N CYS A 10 18.59 -0.22 0.01
CA CYS A 10 19.18 1.09 -0.25
C CYS A 10 18.79 1.61 -1.63
N LYS A 11 18.59 2.93 -1.72
CA LYS A 11 18.42 3.65 -2.99
C LYS A 11 19.00 5.04 -2.89
N GLU A 12 19.85 5.39 -3.84
CA GLU A 12 20.50 6.71 -3.86
C GLU A 12 19.95 7.57 -4.99
N TYR A 13 19.69 8.82 -4.67
CA TYR A 13 19.41 9.93 -5.57
C TYR A 13 20.30 11.12 -5.19
N PRO A 14 20.51 12.11 -6.07
CA PRO A 14 21.38 13.26 -5.76
C PRO A 14 21.00 14.03 -4.49
N SER A 15 19.70 14.08 -4.15
CA SER A 15 19.18 14.86 -3.01
C SER A 15 18.50 14.00 -1.93
N PHE A 16 18.47 12.67 -2.09
CA PHE A 16 17.74 11.78 -1.19
C PHE A 16 18.34 10.36 -1.20
N ARG A 17 18.32 9.70 -0.04
CA ARG A 17 18.78 8.31 0.07
C ARG A 17 17.80 7.51 0.93
N LEU A 18 17.40 6.31 0.47
CA LEU A 18 16.95 5.25 1.37
C LEU A 18 18.18 4.57 1.95
N ASN A 19 18.23 4.44 3.27
CA ASN A 19 19.36 3.90 3.99
C ASN A 19 18.98 2.67 4.80
N ARG A 20 19.33 1.48 4.29
CA ARG A 20 19.18 0.19 4.94
C ARG A 20 17.75 -0.05 5.48
N VAL A 21 16.76 0.21 4.65
CA VAL A 21 15.35 0.01 4.99
C VAL A 21 15.08 -1.48 5.17
N SER A 22 14.64 -1.88 6.39
CA SER A 22 14.36 -3.26 6.76
C SER A 22 13.05 -3.33 7.54
N PHE A 23 12.10 -4.12 7.06
CA PHE A 23 10.85 -4.48 7.74
C PHE A 23 10.20 -5.68 7.03
N ALA A 24 9.16 -6.23 7.62
CA ALA A 24 8.42 -7.36 7.05
C ALA A 24 6.91 -7.13 7.05
N LEU A 25 6.20 -7.79 6.15
CA LEU A 25 4.74 -7.84 6.14
C LEU A 25 4.31 -9.22 6.62
N GLU A 26 3.56 -9.24 7.72
CA GLU A 26 2.97 -10.46 8.26
C GLU A 26 1.70 -10.82 7.49
N GLU A 27 1.55 -12.11 7.19
CA GLU A 27 0.38 -12.66 6.50
C GLU A 27 -0.93 -12.30 7.20
N GLY A 28 -1.92 -11.84 6.42
CA GLY A 28 -3.24 -11.51 6.92
C GLY A 28 -3.28 -10.30 7.87
N LYS A 29 -2.26 -9.44 7.84
CA LYS A 29 -2.22 -8.22 8.63
C LYS A 29 -2.22 -6.95 7.77
N ILE A 30 -2.70 -5.88 8.37
CA ILE A 30 -2.64 -4.52 7.81
C ILE A 30 -1.44 -3.81 8.43
N THR A 31 -0.48 -3.42 7.59
CA THR A 31 0.68 -2.62 7.99
C THR A 31 0.54 -1.20 7.45
N GLY A 32 0.48 -0.24 8.35
CA GLY A 32 0.49 1.18 8.00
C GLY A 32 1.91 1.71 7.88
N PHE A 33 2.23 2.34 6.76
CA PHE A 33 3.54 2.91 6.47
C PHE A 33 3.47 4.43 6.59
N ILE A 34 3.88 4.96 7.74
CA ILE A 34 3.77 6.38 8.07
C ILE A 34 5.10 7.10 7.94
N GLY A 35 5.04 8.35 7.50
CA GLY A 35 6.16 9.27 7.40
C GLY A 35 5.75 10.52 6.64
N ARG A 36 6.50 11.60 6.80
CA ARG A 36 6.24 12.87 6.10
C ARG A 36 6.41 12.72 4.59
N ASN A 37 5.90 13.71 3.86
CA ASN A 37 6.19 13.83 2.43
C ASN A 37 7.70 13.98 2.23
N GLY A 38 8.26 13.17 1.30
CA GLY A 38 9.70 13.09 1.07
C GLY A 38 10.47 12.19 2.05
N ALA A 39 9.84 11.55 3.05
CA ALA A 39 10.51 10.64 3.98
C ALA A 39 11.01 9.33 3.34
N GLY A 40 10.48 8.95 2.15
CA GLY A 40 10.90 7.76 1.43
C GLY A 40 9.81 6.70 1.21
N LYS A 41 8.55 6.94 1.63
CA LYS A 41 7.43 5.97 1.50
C LYS A 41 7.28 5.47 0.06
N THR A 42 6.99 6.38 -0.87
CA THR A 42 6.80 6.04 -2.30
C THR A 42 8.05 5.40 -2.92
N THR A 43 9.26 5.84 -2.51
CA THR A 43 10.51 5.24 -3.00
C THR A 43 10.63 3.79 -2.50
N THR A 44 10.33 3.53 -1.24
CA THR A 44 10.31 2.16 -0.69
C THR A 44 9.29 1.29 -1.42
N ILE A 45 8.06 1.77 -1.59
CA ILE A 45 7.00 1.04 -2.32
C ILE A 45 7.43 0.75 -3.76
N LYS A 46 8.00 1.73 -4.47
CA LYS A 46 8.51 1.51 -5.84
C LYS A 46 9.65 0.49 -5.88
N SER A 47 10.52 0.46 -4.86
CA SER A 47 11.55 -0.56 -4.72
C SER A 47 10.94 -1.96 -4.50
N MET A 48 9.95 -2.06 -3.61
CA MET A 48 9.20 -3.30 -3.35
C MET A 48 8.56 -3.90 -4.61
N LEU A 49 8.17 -3.06 -5.56
CA LEU A 49 7.53 -3.46 -6.81
C LEU A 49 8.52 -3.59 -7.99
N ASN A 50 9.82 -3.41 -7.74
CA ASN A 50 10.86 -3.34 -8.78
C ASN A 50 10.53 -2.34 -9.90
N LEU A 51 9.86 -1.23 -9.55
CA LEU A 51 9.62 -0.10 -10.46
C LEU A 51 10.84 0.84 -10.53
N ILE A 52 11.73 0.73 -9.55
CA ILE A 52 13.04 1.37 -9.50
C ILE A 52 14.07 0.37 -8.99
N HIS A 53 15.27 0.39 -9.56
CA HIS A 53 16.37 -0.46 -9.10
C HIS A 53 16.93 0.05 -7.78
N THR A 54 17.09 -0.85 -6.81
CA THR A 54 17.78 -0.59 -5.54
C THR A 54 19.29 -0.51 -5.75
N SER A 55 19.97 0.23 -4.88
CA SER A 55 21.46 0.30 -4.87
C SER A 55 22.09 -0.77 -3.98
N GLY A 56 21.28 -1.48 -3.18
CA GLY A 56 21.69 -2.56 -2.29
C GLY A 56 20.52 -3.13 -1.49
N GLY A 57 20.78 -4.20 -0.76
CA GLY A 57 19.79 -4.93 0.00
C GLY A 57 19.01 -5.95 -0.82
N GLU A 58 18.11 -6.66 -0.17
CA GLU A 58 17.28 -7.71 -0.78
C GLU A 58 15.81 -7.50 -0.44
N ILE A 59 14.92 -7.85 -1.39
CA ILE A 59 13.48 -7.87 -1.20
C ILE A 59 13.00 -9.28 -1.56
N ARG A 60 12.25 -9.89 -0.65
CA ARG A 60 11.69 -11.22 -0.82
C ARG A 60 10.19 -11.19 -0.66
N TYR A 61 9.50 -12.03 -1.42
CA TYR A 61 8.07 -12.29 -1.27
C TYR A 61 7.82 -13.78 -1.25
N PHE A 62 6.99 -14.25 -0.32
CA PHE A 62 6.62 -15.66 -0.22
C PHE A 62 7.85 -16.58 -0.12
N GLY A 63 8.93 -16.11 0.52
CA GLY A 63 10.22 -16.79 0.60
C GLY A 63 11.11 -16.68 -0.64
N MET A 64 10.62 -16.13 -1.75
CA MET A 64 11.37 -15.97 -3.02
C MET A 64 12.01 -14.59 -3.13
N PRO A 65 13.27 -14.45 -3.59
CA PRO A 65 13.84 -13.15 -3.90
C PRO A 65 13.08 -12.50 -5.06
N LEU A 66 12.81 -11.21 -4.97
CA LEU A 66 12.13 -10.45 -6.04
C LEU A 66 12.94 -10.48 -7.35
N ALA A 67 14.26 -10.37 -7.22
CA ALA A 67 15.17 -10.56 -8.35
C ALA A 67 15.07 -12.00 -8.88
N GLY A 68 14.72 -12.13 -10.15
CA GLY A 68 14.57 -13.42 -10.83
C GLY A 68 13.17 -14.06 -10.73
N HIS A 69 12.32 -13.62 -9.80
CA HIS A 69 10.95 -14.17 -9.63
C HIS A 69 9.86 -13.10 -9.81
N GLU A 70 10.21 -11.96 -10.40
CA GLU A 70 9.33 -10.78 -10.50
C GLU A 70 7.96 -11.11 -11.12
N LYS A 71 7.95 -11.89 -12.21
CA LYS A 71 6.71 -12.27 -12.91
C LYS A 71 5.77 -13.07 -12.00
N GLU A 72 6.30 -14.07 -11.31
CA GLU A 72 5.54 -14.92 -10.39
C GLU A 72 5.00 -14.12 -9.20
N ILE A 73 5.87 -13.32 -8.58
CA ILE A 73 5.52 -12.48 -7.44
C ILE A 73 4.43 -11.47 -7.80
N LYS A 74 4.57 -10.78 -8.95
CA LYS A 74 3.59 -9.76 -9.40
C LYS A 74 2.22 -10.36 -9.75
N GLN A 75 2.11 -11.65 -10.01
CA GLN A 75 0.81 -12.33 -10.15
C GLN A 75 0.02 -12.39 -8.85
N ARG A 76 0.68 -12.29 -7.70
CA ARG A 76 0.11 -12.41 -6.35
C ARG A 76 0.03 -11.07 -5.62
N ILE A 77 0.47 -9.98 -6.25
CA ILE A 77 0.48 -8.63 -5.66
C ILE A 77 -0.50 -7.72 -6.41
N GLY A 78 -1.36 -7.03 -5.67
CA GLY A 78 -2.13 -5.89 -6.14
C GLY A 78 -1.44 -4.58 -5.75
N TYR A 79 -1.45 -3.61 -6.66
CA TYR A 79 -0.84 -2.31 -6.45
C TYR A 79 -1.75 -1.17 -6.84
N SER A 80 -1.78 -0.12 -6.02
CA SER A 80 -2.48 1.13 -6.33
C SER A 80 -1.69 2.34 -5.83
N THR A 81 -1.61 3.37 -6.67
CA THR A 81 -1.05 4.69 -6.32
C THR A 81 -2.13 5.71 -5.97
N GLY A 82 -3.38 5.31 -5.77
CA GLY A 82 -4.49 6.25 -5.64
C GLY A 82 -4.87 6.99 -6.93
N THR A 83 -4.06 6.94 -7.98
CA THR A 83 -4.32 7.57 -9.27
C THR A 83 -4.37 6.56 -10.40
N VAL A 84 -5.25 6.78 -11.38
CA VAL A 84 -5.28 6.01 -12.64
C VAL A 84 -4.86 6.96 -13.76
N SER A 85 -3.57 6.92 -14.11
CA SER A 85 -3.01 7.75 -15.19
C SER A 85 -2.84 7.03 -16.53
N TRP A 86 -2.97 5.70 -16.52
CA TRP A 86 -2.83 4.84 -17.68
C TRP A 86 -4.17 4.63 -18.39
N TYR A 87 -4.15 4.65 -19.71
CA TYR A 87 -5.33 4.53 -20.58
C TYR A 87 -6.52 5.46 -20.23
N PRO A 88 -6.34 6.78 -20.05
CA PRO A 88 -7.37 7.67 -19.50
C PRO A 88 -8.63 7.77 -20.38
N ARG A 89 -8.51 7.41 -21.67
CA ARG A 89 -9.59 7.49 -22.68
C ARG A 89 -10.21 6.14 -23.02
N LYS A 90 -9.73 5.05 -22.44
CA LYS A 90 -10.32 3.71 -22.58
C LYS A 90 -11.37 3.49 -21.51
N THR A 91 -12.43 2.76 -21.83
CA THR A 91 -13.44 2.39 -20.83
C THR A 91 -12.87 1.39 -19.82
N ILE A 92 -13.47 1.32 -18.62
CA ILE A 92 -13.15 0.30 -17.61
C ILE A 92 -13.18 -1.09 -18.26
N ARG A 93 -14.22 -1.41 -19.05
CA ARG A 93 -14.34 -2.70 -19.76
C ARG A 93 -13.14 -2.98 -20.68
N GLU A 94 -12.70 -1.98 -21.47
CA GLU A 94 -11.54 -2.15 -22.35
C GLU A 94 -10.25 -2.36 -21.56
N ILE A 95 -10.08 -1.63 -20.45
CA ILE A 95 -8.91 -1.77 -19.58
C ILE A 95 -8.89 -3.17 -18.93
N VAL A 96 -10.03 -3.61 -18.39
CA VAL A 96 -10.17 -4.94 -17.80
C VAL A 96 -9.88 -6.04 -18.83
N ALA A 97 -10.40 -5.90 -20.07
CA ALA A 97 -10.14 -6.87 -21.14
C ALA A 97 -8.65 -7.03 -21.45
N VAL A 98 -7.87 -5.94 -21.41
CA VAL A 98 -6.41 -6.00 -21.55
C VAL A 98 -5.75 -6.55 -20.29
N THR A 99 -6.14 -6.05 -19.11
CA THR A 99 -5.51 -6.42 -17.84
C THR A 99 -5.58 -7.93 -17.59
N LYS A 100 -6.74 -8.53 -17.80
CA LYS A 100 -6.93 -9.98 -17.56
C LYS A 100 -6.06 -10.86 -18.43
N THR A 101 -5.53 -10.37 -19.58
CA THR A 101 -4.59 -11.16 -20.39
C THR A 101 -3.24 -11.37 -19.71
N PHE A 102 -2.90 -10.55 -18.73
CA PHE A 102 -1.65 -10.67 -17.97
C PHE A 102 -1.80 -11.53 -16.70
N TYR A 103 -3.02 -11.87 -16.31
CA TYR A 103 -3.29 -12.59 -15.06
C TYR A 103 -4.01 -13.92 -15.32
N PRO A 104 -3.28 -15.06 -15.41
CA PRO A 104 -3.87 -16.38 -15.64
C PRO A 104 -4.93 -16.77 -14.59
N ASN A 105 -4.78 -16.26 -13.37
CA ASN A 105 -5.69 -16.54 -12.24
C ASN A 105 -6.84 -15.52 -12.13
N TRP A 106 -7.15 -14.80 -13.23
CA TRP A 106 -8.26 -13.87 -13.23
C TRP A 106 -9.58 -14.56 -12.89
N ASP A 107 -10.27 -14.00 -11.90
CA ASP A 107 -11.55 -14.51 -11.40
C ASP A 107 -12.70 -13.60 -11.88
N GLU A 108 -13.44 -14.09 -12.86
CA GLU A 108 -14.56 -13.34 -13.45
C GLU A 108 -15.74 -13.16 -12.48
N GLU A 109 -15.93 -14.09 -11.54
CA GLU A 109 -16.97 -13.98 -10.51
C GLU A 109 -16.58 -12.91 -9.48
N ALA A 110 -15.33 -12.93 -9.01
CA ALA A 110 -14.78 -11.89 -8.14
C ALA A 110 -14.86 -10.51 -8.81
N TYR A 111 -14.48 -10.43 -10.09
CA TYR A 111 -14.59 -9.19 -10.88
C TYR A 111 -16.01 -8.61 -10.84
N ARG A 112 -17.03 -9.43 -11.18
CA ARG A 112 -18.43 -8.98 -11.18
C ARG A 112 -18.91 -8.57 -9.79
N ARG A 113 -18.55 -9.33 -8.76
CA ARG A 113 -18.86 -9.03 -7.37
C ARG A 113 -18.29 -7.70 -6.93
N TYR A 114 -16.99 -7.46 -7.17
CA TYR A 114 -16.34 -6.19 -6.78
C TYR A 114 -16.78 -5.01 -7.66
N LEU A 115 -17.07 -5.23 -8.93
CA LEU A 115 -17.63 -4.20 -9.80
C LEU A 115 -18.95 -3.66 -9.24
N ALA A 116 -19.85 -4.58 -8.85
CA ALA A 116 -21.12 -4.23 -8.22
C ALA A 116 -20.94 -3.60 -6.84
N PHE A 117 -20.07 -4.18 -6.00
CA PHE A 117 -19.77 -3.68 -4.66
C PHE A 117 -19.23 -2.24 -4.68
N PHE A 118 -18.31 -1.93 -5.60
CA PHE A 118 -17.75 -0.60 -5.75
C PHE A 118 -18.67 0.39 -6.52
N GLY A 119 -19.79 -0.08 -7.07
CA GLY A 119 -20.70 0.75 -7.86
C GLY A 119 -20.05 1.33 -9.11
N LEU A 120 -19.12 0.60 -9.73
CA LEU A 120 -18.39 1.06 -10.91
C LEU A 120 -19.17 0.72 -12.18
N ASP A 121 -19.27 1.69 -13.09
CA ASP A 121 -19.84 1.54 -14.42
C ASP A 121 -18.74 1.25 -15.46
N GLU A 122 -18.74 0.04 -16.03
CA GLU A 122 -17.76 -0.40 -17.01
C GLU A 122 -17.67 0.45 -18.28
N SER A 123 -18.74 1.23 -18.60
CA SER A 123 -18.76 2.12 -19.75
C SER A 123 -17.98 3.42 -19.53
N LYS A 124 -17.74 3.78 -18.26
CA LYS A 124 -16.97 4.98 -17.90
C LYS A 124 -15.48 4.83 -18.18
N LYS A 125 -14.84 5.97 -18.35
CA LYS A 125 -13.39 6.09 -18.53
C LYS A 125 -12.74 6.58 -17.24
N PRO A 126 -11.46 6.28 -16.97
CA PRO A 126 -10.76 6.79 -15.79
C PRO A 126 -10.83 8.30 -15.60
N ILE A 127 -10.84 9.06 -16.68
CA ILE A 127 -10.95 10.53 -16.66
C ILE A 127 -12.31 11.01 -16.11
N GLU A 128 -13.34 10.17 -16.15
CA GLU A 128 -14.71 10.47 -15.68
C GLU A 128 -14.94 10.02 -14.23
N LEU A 129 -13.94 9.36 -13.62
CA LEU A 129 -14.01 8.85 -12.25
C LEU A 129 -13.54 9.90 -11.24
N SER A 130 -14.22 9.98 -10.09
CA SER A 130 -13.69 10.68 -8.92
C SER A 130 -12.41 9.98 -8.41
N GLU A 131 -11.61 10.65 -7.59
CA GLU A 131 -10.40 10.05 -7.02
C GLU A 131 -10.73 8.76 -6.24
N GLY A 132 -11.79 8.76 -5.44
CA GLY A 132 -12.24 7.56 -4.73
C GLY A 132 -12.65 6.42 -5.67
N MET A 133 -13.34 6.72 -6.77
CA MET A 133 -13.68 5.72 -7.78
C MET A 133 -12.43 5.17 -8.49
N LYS A 134 -11.39 5.98 -8.70
CA LYS A 134 -10.10 5.51 -9.24
C LYS A 134 -9.42 4.51 -8.31
N VAL A 135 -9.41 4.79 -7.00
CA VAL A 135 -8.90 3.84 -5.99
C VAL A 135 -9.71 2.54 -6.03
N LYS A 136 -11.05 2.63 -5.98
CA LYS A 136 -11.95 1.47 -6.07
C LYS A 136 -11.70 0.66 -7.36
N PHE A 137 -11.44 1.32 -8.49
CA PHE A 137 -11.10 0.66 -9.75
C PHE A 137 -9.78 -0.09 -9.69
N ASN A 138 -8.73 0.50 -9.12
CA ASN A 138 -7.46 -0.18 -8.93
C ASN A 138 -7.60 -1.42 -8.01
N LEU A 139 -8.37 -1.29 -6.93
CA LEU A 139 -8.67 -2.41 -6.04
C LEU A 139 -9.48 -3.50 -6.76
N LEU A 140 -10.47 -3.12 -7.59
CA LEU A 140 -11.21 -4.07 -8.43
C LEU A 140 -10.26 -4.93 -9.25
N LEU A 141 -9.29 -4.32 -9.94
CA LEU A 141 -8.32 -5.06 -10.75
C LEU A 141 -7.47 -6.01 -9.89
N ALA A 142 -6.95 -5.51 -8.77
CA ALA A 142 -6.12 -6.29 -7.86
C ALA A 142 -6.87 -7.49 -7.26
N LEU A 143 -8.09 -7.29 -6.80
CA LEU A 143 -8.90 -8.34 -6.19
C LEU A 143 -9.43 -9.35 -7.21
N SER A 144 -9.61 -8.94 -8.49
CA SER A 144 -10.05 -9.81 -9.56
C SER A 144 -8.99 -10.80 -10.04
N HIS A 145 -7.70 -10.56 -9.78
CA HIS A 145 -6.65 -11.54 -10.03
C HIS A 145 -6.19 -12.29 -8.77
N ARG A 146 -6.96 -12.20 -7.68
CA ARG A 146 -6.71 -12.89 -6.41
C ARG A 146 -5.38 -12.49 -5.76
N ALA A 147 -5.09 -11.20 -5.73
CA ALA A 147 -3.91 -10.70 -5.03
C ALA A 147 -3.93 -11.11 -3.55
N GLU A 148 -2.85 -11.69 -3.07
CA GLU A 148 -2.65 -12.08 -1.67
C GLU A 148 -2.06 -10.93 -0.84
N VAL A 149 -1.37 -10.01 -1.52
CA VAL A 149 -0.78 -8.81 -0.92
C VAL A 149 -1.23 -7.58 -1.69
N LEU A 150 -1.78 -6.59 -1.00
CA LEU A 150 -2.08 -5.27 -1.55
C LEU A 150 -1.02 -4.26 -1.07
N ILE A 151 -0.43 -3.54 -2.01
CA ILE A 151 0.53 -2.46 -1.73
C ILE A 151 -0.09 -1.16 -2.26
N LEU A 152 -0.45 -0.25 -1.34
CA LEU A 152 -1.24 0.93 -1.64
C LEU A 152 -0.47 2.19 -1.24
N ASP A 153 -0.19 3.07 -2.20
CA ASP A 153 0.52 4.33 -1.94
C ASP A 153 -0.48 5.48 -1.83
N GLU A 154 -0.65 5.99 -0.59
CA GLU A 154 -1.58 7.08 -0.24
C GLU A 154 -3.04 6.83 -0.71
N PRO A 155 -3.66 5.66 -0.46
CA PRO A 155 -4.95 5.30 -1.05
C PRO A 155 -6.12 6.14 -0.55
N THR A 156 -5.99 6.79 0.61
CA THR A 156 -7.00 7.63 1.24
C THR A 156 -6.83 9.12 0.92
N SER A 157 -5.73 9.49 0.27
CA SER A 157 -5.43 10.88 -0.06
C SER A 157 -6.44 11.45 -1.06
N GLY A 158 -7.02 12.61 -0.72
CA GLY A 158 -8.00 13.28 -1.58
C GLY A 158 -9.41 12.67 -1.55
N LEU A 159 -9.66 11.68 -0.69
CA LEU A 159 -11.01 11.19 -0.45
C LEU A 159 -11.76 12.08 0.55
N ASP A 160 -13.07 12.23 0.35
CA ASP A 160 -13.94 12.78 1.37
C ASP A 160 -14.03 11.84 2.58
N PRO A 161 -14.43 12.33 3.77
CA PRO A 161 -14.41 11.54 5.00
C PRO A 161 -15.23 10.25 4.92
N PHE A 162 -16.34 10.25 4.19
CA PHE A 162 -17.22 9.09 4.05
C PHE A 162 -16.58 8.00 3.17
N SER A 163 -16.12 8.37 1.97
CA SER A 163 -15.41 7.47 1.04
C SER A 163 -14.13 6.89 1.67
N ARG A 164 -13.45 7.69 2.50
CA ARG A 164 -12.27 7.25 3.24
C ARG A 164 -12.64 6.20 4.29
N ASP A 165 -13.70 6.44 5.04
CA ASP A 165 -14.18 5.52 6.08
C ASP A 165 -14.58 4.17 5.48
N GLU A 166 -15.35 4.16 4.38
CA GLU A 166 -15.71 2.95 3.62
C GLU A 166 -14.48 2.17 3.12
N LEU A 167 -13.43 2.88 2.65
CA LEU A 167 -12.22 2.23 2.17
C LEU A 167 -11.46 1.54 3.30
N LEU A 168 -11.38 2.16 4.48
CA LEU A 168 -10.70 1.57 5.63
C LEU A 168 -11.49 0.38 6.20
N ASP A 169 -12.81 0.42 6.17
CA ASP A 169 -13.65 -0.74 6.53
C ASP A 169 -13.43 -1.91 5.56
N LEU A 170 -13.36 -1.62 4.26
CA LEU A 170 -13.02 -2.64 3.26
C LEU A 170 -11.65 -3.28 3.53
N PHE A 171 -10.65 -2.53 4.00
CA PHE A 171 -9.36 -3.13 4.37
C PHE A 171 -9.52 -4.14 5.50
N GLY A 172 -10.38 -3.86 6.48
CA GLY A 172 -10.73 -4.80 7.54
C GLY A 172 -11.39 -6.07 7.02
N GLU A 173 -12.32 -5.94 6.08
CA GLU A 173 -12.99 -7.09 5.44
C GLU A 173 -12.00 -7.93 4.62
N LEU A 174 -11.13 -7.29 3.82
CA LEU A 174 -10.12 -7.99 3.03
C LEU A 174 -9.12 -8.75 3.92
N LYS A 175 -8.69 -8.13 5.01
CA LYS A 175 -7.86 -8.78 6.03
C LYS A 175 -8.55 -10.01 6.62
N ALA A 176 -9.85 -9.92 6.95
CA ALA A 176 -10.62 -11.05 7.48
C ALA A 176 -10.68 -12.23 6.50
N HIS A 177 -10.49 -11.97 5.19
CA HIS A 177 -10.37 -12.98 4.14
C HIS A 177 -8.92 -13.38 3.83
N GLY A 178 -7.96 -13.01 4.69
CA GLY A 178 -6.56 -13.41 4.58
C GLY A 178 -5.68 -12.54 3.68
N VAL A 179 -6.20 -11.43 3.14
CA VAL A 179 -5.41 -10.50 2.32
C VAL A 179 -4.47 -9.70 3.22
N THR A 180 -3.19 -9.66 2.87
CA THR A 180 -2.19 -8.82 3.55
C THR A 180 -2.16 -7.43 2.91
N ILE A 181 -2.14 -6.37 3.71
CA ILE A 181 -2.19 -5.00 3.21
C ILE A 181 -1.03 -4.19 3.76
N LEU A 182 -0.29 -3.54 2.85
CA LEU A 182 0.60 -2.43 3.16
C LEU A 182 -0.01 -1.16 2.56
N PHE A 183 -0.27 -0.15 3.36
CA PHE A 183 -0.67 1.15 2.83
C PHE A 183 0.15 2.28 3.42
N SER A 184 0.61 3.17 2.55
CA SER A 184 1.27 4.39 2.99
C SER A 184 0.24 5.48 3.28
N THR A 185 0.49 6.26 4.31
CA THR A 185 -0.33 7.44 4.62
C THR A 185 0.47 8.47 5.42
N HIS A 186 0.03 9.70 5.38
CA HIS A 186 0.43 10.76 6.32
C HIS A 186 -0.71 11.12 7.29
N ILE A 187 -1.80 10.37 7.25
CA ILE A 187 -3.01 10.58 8.05
C ILE A 187 -3.05 9.53 9.15
N THR A 188 -2.75 9.94 10.37
CA THR A 188 -2.60 9.04 11.52
C THR A 188 -3.88 8.32 11.92
N SER A 189 -5.05 8.98 11.76
CA SER A 189 -6.35 8.38 12.05
C SER A 189 -6.68 7.17 11.17
N ASP A 190 -6.08 7.04 9.96
CA ASP A 190 -6.23 5.83 9.15
C ASP A 190 -5.57 4.64 9.82
N LEU A 191 -4.38 4.87 10.40
CA LEU A 191 -3.64 3.84 11.12
C LEU A 191 -4.37 3.43 12.40
N GLU A 192 -4.91 4.39 13.14
CA GLU A 192 -5.68 4.12 14.35
C GLU A 192 -6.91 3.25 14.05
N LYS A 193 -7.56 3.48 12.91
CA LYS A 193 -8.76 2.75 12.52
C LYS A 193 -8.46 1.28 12.15
N CYS A 194 -7.43 1.00 11.35
CA CYS A 194 -7.32 -0.33 10.74
C CYS A 194 -5.94 -1.00 10.82
N ALA A 195 -4.84 -0.28 11.14
CA ALA A 195 -3.53 -0.88 11.10
C ALA A 195 -3.25 -1.81 12.30
N ASP A 196 -2.71 -2.99 12.04
CA ASP A 196 -2.17 -3.89 13.08
C ASP A 196 -0.73 -3.51 13.43
N ASN A 197 0.08 -3.23 12.40
CA ASN A 197 1.49 -2.88 12.55
C ASN A 197 1.75 -1.47 11.98
N ILE A 198 2.73 -0.79 12.55
CA ILE A 198 3.22 0.50 12.07
C ILE A 198 4.68 0.37 11.64
N VAL A 199 4.96 0.85 10.43
CA VAL A 199 6.30 1.15 9.94
C VAL A 199 6.44 2.67 9.88
N TYR A 200 7.31 3.23 10.71
CA TYR A 200 7.60 4.66 10.71
C TYR A 200 8.92 4.93 10.00
N ILE A 201 8.87 5.70 8.91
CA ILE A 201 10.06 6.13 8.16
C ILE A 201 10.29 7.63 8.29
N SER A 202 11.52 8.02 8.53
CA SER A 202 11.95 9.42 8.53
C SER A 202 13.33 9.57 7.89
N LYS A 203 13.50 10.54 7.00
CA LYS A 203 14.76 10.83 6.30
C LYS A 203 15.40 9.60 5.62
N GLY A 204 14.57 8.71 5.04
CA GLY A 204 15.00 7.50 4.34
C GLY A 204 15.40 6.32 5.24
N GLU A 205 15.13 6.37 6.53
CA GLU A 205 15.44 5.32 7.49
C GLU A 205 14.20 4.88 8.26
N ILE A 206 14.08 3.56 8.51
CA ILE A 206 13.05 3.04 9.40
C ILE A 206 13.42 3.39 10.84
N ARG A 207 12.54 4.16 11.49
CA ARG A 207 12.68 4.56 12.90
C ARG A 207 11.97 3.60 13.84
N ALA A 208 10.88 2.98 13.36
CA ALA A 208 10.18 1.94 14.10
C ALA A 208 9.46 0.98 13.13
N PHE A 209 9.44 -0.30 13.49
CA PHE A 209 8.57 -1.32 12.91
C PHE A 209 8.09 -2.22 14.04
N ARG A 210 6.79 -2.18 14.35
CA ARG A 210 6.18 -2.93 15.47
C ARG A 210 4.66 -2.91 15.43
N PRO A 211 3.98 -3.75 16.23
CA PRO A 211 2.55 -3.65 16.46
C PRO A 211 2.14 -2.24 16.88
N ARG A 212 0.99 -1.77 16.39
CA ARG A 212 0.48 -0.43 16.67
C ARG A 212 0.38 -0.13 18.18
N GLU A 213 -0.11 -1.08 18.95
CA GLU A 213 -0.24 -0.92 20.41
C GLU A 213 1.12 -0.76 21.10
N ASP A 214 2.13 -1.50 20.65
CA ASP A 214 3.49 -1.39 21.15
C ASP A 214 4.11 -0.05 20.74
N PHE A 215 3.87 0.39 19.51
CA PHE A 215 4.32 1.71 19.05
C PHE A 215 3.72 2.83 19.91
N MET A 216 2.42 2.77 20.20
CA MET A 216 1.72 3.72 21.07
C MET A 216 2.27 3.68 22.50
N ARG A 217 2.45 2.49 23.07
CA ARG A 217 2.95 2.32 24.45
C ARG A 217 4.37 2.83 24.63
N GLU A 218 5.27 2.57 23.68
CA GLU A 218 6.68 2.91 23.82
C GLU A 218 7.00 4.36 23.45
N ASN A 219 6.23 4.94 22.55
CA ASN A 219 6.46 6.31 22.08
C ASN A 219 5.45 7.31 22.63
N GLY A 220 4.33 6.84 23.21
CA GLY A 220 3.27 7.71 23.73
C GLY A 220 3.51 8.16 25.15
N ARG A 221 2.95 9.33 25.48
CA ARG A 221 2.74 9.80 26.85
C ARG A 221 1.28 9.56 27.23
N PRO A 222 0.94 9.48 28.53
CA PRO A 222 -0.44 9.28 28.95
C PRO A 222 -1.42 10.26 28.27
N GLY A 223 -2.38 9.70 27.50
CA GLY A 223 -3.40 10.47 26.79
C GLY A 223 -3.00 11.05 25.43
N GLU A 224 -1.75 10.82 24.95
CA GLU A 224 -1.37 11.22 23.58
C GLU A 224 -2.06 10.34 22.52
N THR A 225 -2.57 10.97 21.48
CA THR A 225 -3.03 10.32 20.24
C THR A 225 -1.82 9.93 19.37
N LEU A 226 -2.03 9.04 18.40
CA LEU A 226 -1.00 8.67 17.42
C LEU A 226 -0.49 9.91 16.66
N GLU A 227 -1.37 10.87 16.37
CA GLU A 227 -1.00 12.12 15.71
C GLU A 227 -0.03 12.96 16.55
N GLU A 228 -0.30 13.12 17.83
CA GLU A 228 0.56 13.88 18.75
C GLU A 228 1.93 13.20 18.90
N ILE A 229 1.95 11.87 19.04
CA ILE A 229 3.19 11.09 19.06
C ILE A 229 3.99 11.33 17.78
N PHE A 230 3.36 11.17 16.62
CA PHE A 230 4.01 11.34 15.33
C PHE A 230 4.56 12.75 15.15
N LEU A 231 3.78 13.80 15.48
CA LEU A 231 4.22 15.19 15.41
C LEU A 231 5.42 15.47 16.31
N ARG A 232 5.44 14.89 17.51
CA ARG A 232 6.57 15.03 18.44
C ARG A 232 7.82 14.34 17.91
N LEU A 233 7.73 13.08 17.49
CA LEU A 233 8.86 12.34 16.91
C LEU A 233 9.46 13.05 15.68
N GLU A 234 8.62 13.64 14.84
CA GLU A 234 9.08 14.43 13.68
C GLU A 234 9.77 15.75 14.06
N LYS A 235 9.35 16.38 15.18
CA LYS A 235 10.05 17.57 15.70
C LYS A 235 11.41 17.18 16.27
N GLU A 236 11.48 16.12 17.06
CA GLU A 236 12.71 15.59 17.64
C GLU A 236 13.74 15.16 16.56
N ALA A 237 13.26 14.55 15.48
CA ALA A 237 14.12 14.15 14.35
C ALA A 237 14.69 15.35 13.54
N ARG A 238 14.21 16.59 13.78
CA ARG A 238 14.71 17.82 13.12
C ARG A 238 15.74 18.57 13.96
N ALA A 239 15.66 18.42 15.27
CA ALA A 239 16.61 19.02 16.20
C ALA A 239 17.96 18.31 16.13
#